data_3641029c81fd928411e5ab71f25aee69
#
_entry.id   3641029c81fd928411e5ab71f25aee69
#
_cell.length_a   1.000
_cell.length_b   1.000
_cell.length_c   1.000
_cell.angle_alpha   90.00
_cell.angle_beta   90.00
_cell.angle_gamma   90.00
#
_symmetry.space_group_name_H-M   'P 1'
#
loop_
_entity.id
_entity.type
_entity.pdbx_description
1 polymer ?
#
loop_
_entity_poly.entity_id
_entity_poly.type
_entity_poly.pdbx_seq_one_letter_code
_entity_poly.pdbx_strand_id
1 'polypeptide(L)'
;VRNEKIGMVMQDFALVDGFTALDNVLIPLDFADRKQRIRKKERREKALKMLDMVGMKEFAGKPVNNLSGGQKQRVAIARAIANDPSIILADEPTGALDSATTEEIMKVFRELNEQGRTIVIVTHDPAVAEQCGRVIRIEDGRIVE
;
A
#
# COMPACT_ATOMS: atom_id res chain seq x y z
N VAL A 1 -4.55 17.35 -0.83
CA VAL A 1 -3.64 17.30 -1.97
C VAL A 1 -2.69 16.09 -1.88
N ARG A 2 -2.13 15.77 -0.70
CA ARG A 2 -1.18 14.64 -0.56
C ARG A 2 -1.83 13.27 -0.80
N ASN A 3 -3.05 13.05 -0.29
CA ASN A 3 -3.72 11.75 -0.39
C ASN A 3 -4.31 11.45 -1.78
N GLU A 4 -4.47 12.45 -2.63
CA GLU A 4 -5.02 12.28 -3.99
C GLU A 4 -3.95 11.96 -5.03
N LYS A 5 -2.69 12.36 -4.78
CA LYS A 5 -1.59 12.21 -5.75
C LYS A 5 -0.55 11.19 -5.33
N ILE A 6 -0.34 11.01 -4.04
CA ILE A 6 0.70 10.14 -3.49
C ILE A 6 0.08 9.24 -2.42
N GLY A 7 0.19 7.93 -2.61
CA GLY A 7 -0.10 6.93 -1.60
C GLY A 7 1.19 6.53 -0.89
N MET A 8 1.14 6.29 0.41
CA MET A 8 2.31 5.91 1.20
C MET A 8 2.13 4.54 1.84
N VAL A 9 3.18 3.73 1.76
CA VAL A 9 3.28 2.41 2.39
C VAL A 9 4.53 2.40 3.27
N MET A 10 4.36 2.07 4.56
CA MET A 10 5.42 2.10 5.56
C MET A 10 5.85 0.69 5.97
N GLN A 11 7.07 0.55 6.49
CA GLN A 11 7.61 -0.72 6.98
C GLN A 11 6.82 -1.28 8.16
N ASP A 12 6.36 -0.44 9.07
CA ASP A 12 5.57 -0.79 10.25
C ASP A 12 4.06 -0.90 9.97
N PHE A 13 3.69 -0.90 8.68
CA PHE A 13 2.32 -0.94 8.16
C PHE A 13 1.48 0.31 8.52
N ALA A 14 1.72 0.97 9.62
CA ALA A 14 0.99 2.15 10.13
C ALA A 14 -0.54 1.96 10.13
N LEU A 15 -1.01 0.75 10.39
CA LEU A 15 -2.44 0.43 10.51
C LEU A 15 -2.95 0.80 11.90
N VAL A 16 -4.22 1.17 11.97
CA VAL A 16 -4.89 1.46 13.24
C VAL A 16 -5.27 0.15 13.92
N ASP A 17 -4.65 -0.13 15.05
CA ASP A 17 -4.93 -1.32 15.86
C ASP A 17 -6.38 -1.32 16.35
N GLY A 18 -6.98 -2.50 16.42
CA GLY A 18 -8.37 -2.66 16.81
C GLY A 18 -9.39 -2.38 15.70
N PHE A 19 -8.98 -1.74 14.62
CA PHE A 19 -9.79 -1.55 13.43
C PHE A 19 -9.73 -2.79 12.53
N THR A 20 -10.79 -3.02 11.76
CA THR A 20 -10.79 -4.04 10.71
C THR A 20 -9.95 -3.62 9.51
N ALA A 21 -9.64 -4.57 8.63
CA ALA A 21 -9.00 -4.26 7.34
C ALA A 21 -9.81 -3.22 6.56
N LEU A 22 -11.13 -3.40 6.48
CA LEU A 22 -12.02 -2.46 5.80
C LEU A 22 -11.98 -1.06 6.42
N ASP A 23 -12.04 -0.97 7.75
CA ASP A 23 -12.00 0.31 8.46
C ASP A 23 -10.72 1.09 8.17
N ASN A 24 -9.58 0.39 8.10
CA ASN A 24 -8.30 1.01 7.77
C ASN A 24 -8.29 1.60 6.34
N VAL A 25 -8.85 0.88 5.37
CA VAL A 25 -8.93 1.36 3.99
C VAL A 25 -9.94 2.50 3.84
N LEU A 26 -10.97 2.54 4.67
CA LEU A 26 -11.96 3.63 4.68
C LEU A 26 -11.40 4.97 5.18
N ILE A 27 -10.36 4.96 6.02
CA ILE A 27 -9.81 6.19 6.62
C ILE A 27 -9.52 7.26 5.57
N PRO A 28 -8.68 7.02 4.52
CA PRO A 28 -8.41 8.05 3.52
C PRO A 28 -9.64 8.44 2.70
N LEU A 29 -10.59 7.54 2.51
CA LEU A 29 -11.84 7.81 1.80
C LEU A 29 -12.77 8.72 2.62
N ASP A 30 -12.84 8.52 3.93
CA ASP A 30 -13.63 9.35 4.83
C ASP A 30 -13.06 10.78 4.92
N PHE A 31 -11.74 10.93 4.88
CA PHE A 31 -11.11 12.26 4.83
C PHE A 31 -11.33 12.99 3.50
N ALA A 32 -11.29 12.27 2.38
CA ALA A 32 -11.53 12.85 1.05
C ALA A 32 -12.99 13.30 0.86
N ASP A 33 -13.94 12.60 1.50
CA ASP A 33 -15.37 12.85 1.36
C ASP A 33 -15.82 14.25 1.79
N ARG A 34 -15.10 14.89 2.71
CA ARG A 34 -15.39 16.27 3.14
C ARG A 34 -15.43 17.25 1.96
N LYS A 35 -14.80 16.90 0.84
CA LYS A 35 -14.75 17.72 -0.38
C LYS A 35 -15.63 17.18 -1.51
N GLN A 36 -15.87 15.88 -1.59
CA GLN A 36 -16.46 15.22 -2.75
C GLN A 36 -17.89 14.69 -2.54
N ARG A 37 -18.41 14.70 -1.30
CA ARG A 37 -19.77 14.20 -0.95
C ARG A 37 -20.10 12.80 -1.49
N ILE A 38 -19.13 11.88 -1.41
CA ILE A 38 -19.33 10.48 -1.79
C ILE A 38 -20.19 9.79 -0.73
N ARG A 39 -21.20 9.05 -1.15
CA ARG A 39 -22.09 8.32 -0.24
C ARG A 39 -21.32 7.25 0.55
N LYS A 40 -21.72 7.01 1.80
CA LYS A 40 -21.14 5.98 2.67
C LYS A 40 -21.08 4.61 1.98
N LYS A 41 -22.14 4.23 1.25
CA LYS A 41 -22.20 2.98 0.49
C LYS A 41 -21.14 2.92 -0.61
N GLU A 42 -20.94 4.00 -1.35
CA GLU A 42 -19.94 4.08 -2.43
C GLU A 42 -18.51 3.99 -1.87
N ARG A 43 -18.23 4.63 -0.73
CA ARG A 43 -16.93 4.52 -0.05
C ARG A 43 -16.65 3.08 0.36
N ARG A 44 -17.62 2.40 0.94
CA ARG A 44 -17.50 1.00 1.32
C ARG A 44 -17.22 0.09 0.12
N GLU A 45 -17.96 0.27 -0.97
CA GLU A 45 -17.75 -0.48 -2.22
C GLU A 45 -16.36 -0.24 -2.79
N LYS A 46 -15.90 1.01 -2.78
CA LYS A 46 -14.56 1.38 -3.23
C LYS A 46 -13.48 0.75 -2.36
N ALA A 47 -13.63 0.78 -1.04
CA ALA A 47 -12.69 0.15 -0.11
C ALA A 47 -12.63 -1.37 -0.29
N LEU A 48 -13.77 -2.04 -0.48
CA LEU A 48 -13.82 -3.47 -0.77
C LEU A 48 -13.15 -3.82 -2.10
N LYS A 49 -13.30 -2.98 -3.11
CA LYS A 49 -12.60 -3.14 -4.40
C LYS A 49 -11.09 -3.04 -4.23
N MET A 50 -10.62 -2.10 -3.42
CA MET A 50 -9.18 -1.97 -3.15
C MET A 50 -8.63 -3.19 -2.40
N LEU A 51 -9.35 -3.70 -1.41
CA LEU A 51 -8.99 -4.95 -0.74
C LEU A 51 -8.99 -6.14 -1.68
N ASP A 52 -9.93 -6.21 -2.61
CA ASP A 52 -9.97 -7.27 -3.63
C ASP A 52 -8.74 -7.23 -4.55
N MET A 53 -8.30 -6.03 -4.95
CA MET A 53 -7.11 -5.84 -5.79
C MET A 53 -5.82 -6.37 -5.16
N VAL A 54 -5.75 -6.40 -3.83
CA VAL A 54 -4.59 -6.93 -3.08
C VAL A 54 -4.84 -8.33 -2.51
N GLY A 55 -5.95 -8.98 -2.88
CA GLY A 55 -6.29 -10.32 -2.43
C GLY A 55 -6.77 -10.42 -0.99
N MET A 56 -7.32 -9.34 -0.42
CA MET A 56 -7.72 -9.25 0.99
C MET A 56 -9.22 -9.07 1.22
N LYS A 57 -10.05 -9.21 0.20
CA LYS A 57 -11.50 -9.00 0.31
C LYS A 57 -12.15 -9.90 1.36
N GLU A 58 -11.75 -11.16 1.45
CA GLU A 58 -12.29 -12.14 2.41
C GLU A 58 -11.96 -11.78 3.88
N PHE A 59 -10.93 -10.95 4.08
CA PHE A 59 -10.46 -10.51 5.39
C PHE A 59 -10.97 -9.10 5.77
N ALA A 60 -11.87 -8.52 4.98
CA ALA A 60 -12.34 -7.14 5.17
C ALA A 60 -12.87 -6.87 6.58
N GLY A 61 -13.62 -7.79 7.17
CA GLY A 61 -14.18 -7.68 8.51
C GLY A 61 -13.25 -8.14 9.64
N LYS A 62 -12.02 -8.57 9.32
CA LYS A 62 -11.07 -9.08 10.31
C LYS A 62 -10.28 -7.94 10.95
N PRO A 63 -10.15 -7.88 12.28
CA PRO A 63 -9.27 -6.92 12.93
C PRO A 63 -7.82 -7.09 12.47
N VAL A 64 -7.14 -5.99 12.20
CA VAL A 64 -5.77 -6.04 11.65
C VAL A 64 -4.77 -6.68 12.61
N ASN A 65 -5.04 -6.64 13.91
CA ASN A 65 -4.23 -7.34 14.93
C ASN A 65 -4.15 -8.86 14.71
N ASN A 66 -5.16 -9.45 14.07
CA ASN A 66 -5.25 -10.89 13.80
C ASN A 66 -4.71 -11.27 12.42
N LEU A 67 -4.09 -10.34 11.69
CA LEU A 67 -3.50 -10.58 10.38
C LEU A 67 -2.00 -10.88 10.50
N SER A 68 -1.46 -11.66 9.55
CA SER A 68 -0.03 -11.84 9.38
C SER A 68 0.64 -10.54 8.92
N GLY A 69 1.98 -10.47 8.99
CA GLY A 69 2.74 -9.32 8.50
C GLY A 69 2.47 -9.02 7.02
N GLY A 70 2.47 -10.04 6.17
CA GLY A 70 2.17 -9.89 4.75
C GLY A 70 0.72 -9.45 4.49
N GLN A 71 -0.22 -9.97 5.25
CA GLN A 71 -1.63 -9.56 5.17
C GLN A 71 -1.81 -8.10 5.62
N LYS A 72 -1.16 -7.69 6.70
CA LYS A 72 -1.13 -6.28 7.13
C LYS A 72 -0.58 -5.37 6.06
N GLN A 73 0.51 -5.77 5.40
CA GLN A 73 1.11 -4.97 4.34
C GLN A 73 0.18 -4.86 3.12
N ARG A 74 -0.52 -5.92 2.76
CA ARG A 74 -1.55 -5.86 1.70
C ARG A 74 -2.67 -4.87 2.04
N VAL A 75 -3.12 -4.84 3.29
CA VAL A 75 -4.11 -3.86 3.75
C VAL A 75 -3.54 -2.44 3.69
N ALA A 76 -2.29 -2.24 4.10
CA ALA A 76 -1.61 -0.94 4.00
C ALA A 76 -1.50 -0.46 2.55
N ILE A 77 -1.21 -1.36 1.61
CA ILE A 77 -1.20 -1.06 0.17
C ILE A 77 -2.61 -0.70 -0.31
N ALA A 78 -3.63 -1.46 0.06
CA ALA A 78 -5.03 -1.15 -0.30
C ALA A 78 -5.43 0.25 0.20
N ARG A 79 -5.07 0.60 1.42
CA ARG A 79 -5.29 1.94 1.97
C ARG A 79 -4.54 3.01 1.17
N ALA A 80 -3.30 2.75 0.78
CA ALA A 80 -2.50 3.70 0.00
C ALA A 80 -3.11 3.99 -1.38
N ILE A 81 -3.77 3.02 -2.01
CA ILE A 81 -4.39 3.18 -3.34
C ILE A 81 -5.86 3.62 -3.29
N ALA A 82 -6.44 3.77 -2.11
CA ALA A 82 -7.88 4.04 -1.94
C ALA A 82 -8.36 5.30 -2.66
N ASN A 83 -7.56 6.35 -2.70
CA ASN A 83 -7.87 7.60 -3.42
C ASN A 83 -7.31 7.64 -4.85
N ASP A 84 -6.97 6.48 -5.41
CA ASP A 84 -6.43 6.33 -6.77
C ASP A 84 -5.23 7.24 -7.06
N PRO A 85 -4.16 7.20 -6.24
CA PRO A 85 -2.98 8.04 -6.47
C PRO A 85 -2.23 7.57 -7.72
N SER A 86 -1.59 8.51 -8.41
CA SER A 86 -0.70 8.20 -9.54
C SER A 86 0.68 7.71 -9.11
N ILE A 87 1.08 8.04 -7.88
CA ILE A 87 2.38 7.67 -7.30
C ILE A 87 2.16 6.95 -5.98
N ILE A 88 2.85 5.83 -5.80
CA ILE A 88 2.94 5.12 -4.52
C ILE A 88 4.39 5.16 -4.06
N LEU A 89 4.60 5.70 -2.86
CA LEU A 89 5.90 5.73 -2.20
C LEU A 89 5.91 4.67 -1.10
N ALA A 90 6.77 3.70 -1.24
CA ALA A 90 6.92 2.61 -0.29
C ALA A 90 8.30 2.67 0.40
N ASP A 91 8.30 2.84 1.71
CA ASP A 91 9.51 2.92 2.52
C ASP A 91 9.75 1.59 3.23
N GLU A 92 10.77 0.86 2.79
CA GLU A 92 11.12 -0.48 3.27
C GLU A 92 9.90 -1.43 3.37
N PRO A 93 9.08 -1.56 2.30
CA PRO A 93 7.78 -2.22 2.40
C PRO A 93 7.84 -3.71 2.73
N THR A 94 9.00 -4.32 2.61
CA THR A 94 9.22 -5.75 2.85
C THR A 94 10.21 -6.02 3.98
N GLY A 95 10.67 -4.99 4.68
CA GLY A 95 11.73 -5.10 5.68
C GLY A 95 11.40 -5.98 6.89
N ALA A 96 10.12 -6.18 7.20
CA ALA A 96 9.64 -7.03 8.30
C ALA A 96 9.12 -8.40 7.83
N LEU A 97 9.30 -8.76 6.54
CA LEU A 97 8.70 -9.93 5.92
C LEU A 97 9.77 -10.98 5.55
N ASP A 98 9.37 -12.26 5.55
CA ASP A 98 10.20 -13.33 5.01
C ASP A 98 10.30 -13.27 3.48
N SER A 99 11.18 -14.09 2.89
CA SER A 99 11.44 -14.07 1.44
C SER A 99 10.21 -14.40 0.61
N ALA A 100 9.44 -15.42 0.98
CA ALA A 100 8.26 -15.83 0.25
C ALA A 100 7.17 -14.75 0.26
N THR A 101 6.93 -14.14 1.42
CA THR A 101 5.97 -13.05 1.58
C THR A 101 6.45 -11.78 0.87
N THR A 102 7.76 -11.51 0.87
CA THR A 102 8.37 -10.41 0.11
C THR A 102 8.05 -10.53 -1.38
N GLU A 103 8.20 -11.72 -1.97
CA GLU A 103 7.86 -11.95 -3.37
C GLU A 103 6.38 -11.68 -3.67
N GLU A 104 5.50 -12.10 -2.80
CA GLU A 104 4.06 -11.83 -2.93
C GLU A 104 3.75 -10.32 -2.91
N ILE A 105 4.39 -9.57 -2.02
CA ILE A 105 4.22 -8.12 -1.94
C ILE A 105 4.80 -7.42 -3.17
N MET A 106 5.98 -7.85 -3.62
CA MET A 106 6.58 -7.29 -4.84
C MET A 106 5.72 -7.57 -6.08
N LYS A 107 5.05 -8.72 -6.13
CA LYS A 107 4.07 -9.01 -7.18
C LYS A 107 2.91 -8.02 -7.18
N VAL A 108 2.38 -7.69 -6.00
CA VAL A 108 1.32 -6.66 -5.87
C VAL A 108 1.79 -5.32 -6.44
N PHE A 109 3.00 -4.88 -6.10
CA PHE A 109 3.56 -3.63 -6.63
C PHE A 109 3.73 -3.67 -8.15
N ARG A 110 4.20 -4.79 -8.71
CA ARG A 110 4.30 -4.95 -10.18
C ARG A 110 2.94 -4.83 -10.86
N GLU A 111 1.93 -5.49 -10.33
CA GLU A 111 0.55 -5.42 -10.87
C GLU A 111 0.00 -3.99 -10.83
N LEU A 112 0.23 -3.27 -9.75
CA LEU A 112 -0.16 -1.86 -9.64
C LEU A 112 0.59 -0.95 -10.63
N ASN A 113 1.87 -1.22 -10.86
CA ASN A 113 2.67 -0.51 -11.86
C ASN A 113 2.17 -0.79 -13.29
N GLU A 114 1.84 -2.03 -13.61
CA GLU A 114 1.27 -2.41 -14.90
C GLU A 114 -0.07 -1.72 -15.18
N GLN A 115 -0.82 -1.37 -14.14
CA GLN A 115 -2.05 -0.59 -14.23
C GLN A 115 -1.81 0.91 -14.46
N GLY A 116 -0.57 1.35 -14.60
CA GLY A 116 -0.21 2.73 -14.92
C GLY A 116 0.23 3.59 -13.73
N ARG A 117 0.36 3.02 -12.53
CA ARG A 117 0.87 3.76 -11.36
C ARG A 117 2.38 3.77 -11.31
N THR A 118 2.96 4.88 -10.88
CA THR A 118 4.39 4.98 -10.59
C THR A 118 4.64 4.48 -9.17
N ILE A 119 5.52 3.48 -9.04
CA ILE A 119 5.90 2.92 -7.75
C ILE A 119 7.33 3.33 -7.44
N VAL A 120 7.54 3.98 -6.32
CA VAL A 120 8.87 4.35 -5.80
C VAL A 120 9.09 3.56 -4.52
N ILE A 121 10.09 2.68 -4.53
CA ILE A 121 10.45 1.85 -3.37
C ILE A 121 11.79 2.33 -2.83
N VAL A 122 11.83 2.68 -1.56
CA VAL A 122 13.06 2.94 -0.81
C VAL A 122 13.42 1.65 -0.08
N THR A 123 14.58 1.10 -0.37
CA THR A 123 15.04 -0.15 0.22
C THR A 123 16.57 -0.21 0.30
N HIS A 124 17.08 -0.93 1.29
CA HIS A 124 18.47 -1.33 1.35
C HIS A 124 18.69 -2.81 0.94
N ASP A 125 17.61 -3.49 0.57
CA ASP A 125 17.65 -4.89 0.13
C ASP A 125 17.93 -4.97 -1.39
N PRO A 126 19.11 -5.50 -1.80
CA PRO A 126 19.44 -5.65 -3.22
C PRO A 126 18.45 -6.54 -3.97
N ALA A 127 17.91 -7.58 -3.33
CA ALA A 127 16.98 -8.51 -3.99
C ALA A 127 15.63 -7.82 -4.32
N VAL A 128 15.23 -6.84 -3.52
CA VAL A 128 14.06 -6.01 -3.83
C VAL A 128 14.39 -5.01 -4.94
N ALA A 129 15.56 -4.36 -4.87
CA ALA A 129 15.98 -3.39 -5.87
C ALA A 129 16.11 -4.00 -7.27
N GLU A 130 16.64 -5.23 -7.39
CA GLU A 130 16.79 -5.95 -8.65
C GLU A 130 15.46 -6.27 -9.35
N GLN A 131 14.36 -6.29 -8.61
CA GLN A 131 13.03 -6.52 -9.16
C GLN A 131 12.39 -5.24 -9.76
N CYS A 132 13.03 -4.10 -9.59
CA CYS A 132 12.54 -2.80 -10.09
C CYS A 132 13.10 -2.52 -11.49
N GLY A 133 12.32 -1.84 -12.32
CA GLY A 133 12.71 -1.48 -13.68
C GLY A 133 13.83 -0.43 -13.76
N ARG A 134 14.02 0.33 -12.67
CA ARG A 134 15.07 1.34 -12.55
C ARG A 134 15.55 1.42 -11.09
N VAL A 135 16.84 1.48 -10.90
CA VAL A 135 17.46 1.63 -9.58
C VAL A 135 18.26 2.93 -9.53
N ILE A 136 18.06 3.70 -8.47
CA ILE A 136 18.84 4.89 -8.16
C ILE A 136 19.53 4.62 -6.84
N ARG A 137 20.86 4.63 -6.86
CA ARG A 137 21.65 4.42 -5.64
C ARG A 137 22.01 5.77 -5.02
N ILE A 138 21.81 5.89 -3.72
CA ILE A 138 22.12 7.09 -2.96
C ILE A 138 23.09 6.71 -1.85
N GLU A 139 24.21 7.40 -1.76
CA GLU A 139 25.21 7.28 -0.71
C GLU A 139 25.57 8.68 -0.18
N ASP A 140 25.60 8.85 1.15
CA ASP A 140 25.87 10.13 1.82
C ASP A 140 25.06 11.32 1.26
N GLY A 141 23.78 11.07 0.94
CA GLY A 141 22.88 12.09 0.40
C GLY A 141 23.12 12.49 -1.05
N ARG A 142 23.94 11.72 -1.78
CA ARG A 142 24.27 11.96 -3.19
C ARG A 142 23.88 10.76 -4.06
N ILE A 143 23.42 11.04 -5.25
CA ILE A 143 23.19 10.00 -6.26
C ILE A 143 24.54 9.52 -6.78
N VAL A 144 24.79 8.21 -6.69
CA VAL A 144 26.03 7.58 -7.16
C VAL A 144 25.85 6.67 -8.38
N GLU A 145 24.62 6.49 -8.82
CA GLU A 145 24.15 5.87 -10.09
C GLU A 145 22.76 5.26 -9.95
#